data_8867b35e7ff488772f16e1def6e28f9e
#
_entry.id   8867b35e7ff488772f16e1def6e28f9e
#
_cell.length_a   1.000
_cell.length_b   1.000
_cell.length_c   1.000
_cell.angle_alpha   90.00
_cell.angle_beta   90.00
_cell.angle_gamma   90.00
#
_symmetry.space_group_name_H-M   'P 1'
#
loop_
_entity.id
_entity.type
_entity.pdbx_description
1 polymer ?
#
loop_
_entity_poly.entity_id
_entity_poly.type
_entity_poly.pdbx_seq_one_letter_code
_entity_poly.pdbx_strand_id
1 'polypeptide(L)'
;MKLFINILFIFLIFTLNGFAQATQQACKFKVFPKDSINLKGYYRTSLINIEVKKGEKIASIGAGMGNQEVQLSIFNEGIVWTLQDIDSTVLNQKQFEEVLHYFENIMKKSIRAEFSIVIGNEKKTNLQEDTFDKVLIVNTYHEITERASILADVHRALKKNGKVIIVESMAKKKGDLHWGCHDLKLFETDFLKEMETFNFKFLNKINRNKSNSWSYYTFESI
;
A
#
# COMPACT_ATOMS: atom_id res chain seq x y z
N MET A 1 11.76 20.41 -50.35
CA MET A 1 12.35 19.20 -49.76
C MET A 1 12.67 19.31 -48.26
N LYS A 2 13.12 20.45 -47.74
CA LYS A 2 13.42 20.61 -46.28
C LYS A 2 12.16 20.61 -45.36
N LEU A 3 10.99 21.02 -45.83
CA LEU A 3 9.77 21.10 -45.02
C LEU A 3 9.17 19.72 -44.73
N PHE A 4 9.27 18.78 -45.68
CA PHE A 4 8.76 17.41 -45.52
C PHE A 4 9.56 16.59 -44.53
N ILE A 5 10.87 16.81 -44.38
CA ILE A 5 11.73 16.10 -43.45
C ILE A 5 11.40 16.47 -42.00
N ASN A 6 11.08 17.75 -41.73
CA ASN A 6 10.73 18.19 -40.37
C ASN A 6 9.39 17.62 -39.89
N ILE A 7 8.39 17.48 -40.76
CA ILE A 7 7.07 16.89 -40.38
C ILE A 7 7.22 15.39 -40.09
N LEU A 8 8.04 14.69 -40.88
CA LEU A 8 8.26 13.25 -40.62
C LEU A 8 9.02 12.99 -39.32
N PHE A 9 9.96 13.86 -38.95
CA PHE A 9 10.70 13.74 -37.69
C PHE A 9 9.83 14.06 -36.49
N ILE A 10 8.93 15.03 -36.56
CA ILE A 10 7.97 15.35 -35.48
C ILE A 10 6.98 14.19 -35.30
N PHE A 11 6.48 13.57 -36.37
CA PHE A 11 5.59 12.43 -36.30
C PHE A 11 6.27 11.18 -35.69
N LEU A 12 7.56 10.97 -36.02
CA LEU A 12 8.34 9.86 -35.47
C LEU A 12 8.61 10.03 -33.97
N ILE A 13 8.87 11.26 -33.51
CA ILE A 13 9.08 11.56 -32.08
C ILE A 13 7.79 11.37 -31.29
N PHE A 14 6.63 11.77 -31.82
CA PHE A 14 5.33 11.55 -31.17
C PHE A 14 4.96 10.07 -31.07
N THR A 15 5.24 9.26 -32.10
CA THR A 15 4.97 7.83 -32.08
C THR A 15 5.91 7.09 -31.14
N LEU A 16 7.19 7.44 -31.09
CA LEU A 16 8.16 6.83 -30.18
C LEU A 16 7.86 7.15 -28.71
N ASN A 17 7.46 8.37 -28.39
CA ASN A 17 7.03 8.74 -27.04
C ASN A 17 5.73 8.03 -26.63
N GLY A 18 4.77 7.89 -27.53
CA GLY A 18 3.54 7.13 -27.28
C GLY A 18 3.80 5.64 -27.03
N PHE A 19 4.70 5.03 -27.79
CA PHE A 19 5.11 3.62 -27.58
C PHE A 19 5.88 3.43 -26.27
N ALA A 20 6.79 4.34 -25.93
CA ALA A 20 7.55 4.30 -24.68
C ALA A 20 6.62 4.45 -23.46
N GLN A 21 5.68 5.37 -23.50
CA GLN A 21 4.68 5.55 -22.45
C GLN A 21 3.76 4.32 -22.31
N ALA A 22 3.28 3.76 -23.43
CA ALA A 22 2.44 2.56 -23.41
C ALA A 22 3.17 1.33 -22.86
N THR A 23 4.46 1.16 -23.19
CA THR A 23 5.28 0.05 -22.66
C THR A 23 5.60 0.25 -21.17
N GLN A 24 5.86 1.46 -20.72
CA GLN A 24 6.09 1.75 -19.31
C GLN A 24 4.81 1.55 -18.49
N GLN A 25 3.65 1.97 -19.00
CA GLN A 25 2.35 1.72 -18.37
C GLN A 25 2.00 0.23 -18.31
N ALA A 26 2.29 -0.53 -19.37
CA ALA A 26 2.10 -1.99 -19.38
C ALA A 26 2.98 -2.72 -18.36
N CYS A 27 4.20 -2.25 -18.10
CA CYS A 27 5.07 -2.78 -17.05
C CYS A 27 4.57 -2.46 -15.65
N LYS A 28 4.04 -1.28 -15.42
CA LYS A 28 3.54 -0.78 -14.14
C LYS A 28 2.45 -1.67 -13.54
N PHE A 29 1.52 -2.15 -14.37
CA PHE A 29 0.41 -3.01 -13.95
C PHE A 29 0.66 -4.51 -14.16
N LYS A 30 1.88 -4.92 -14.49
CA LYS A 30 2.21 -6.32 -14.79
C LYS A 30 1.89 -7.29 -13.65
N VAL A 31 2.00 -6.83 -12.40
CA VAL A 31 1.76 -7.64 -11.20
C VAL A 31 0.31 -7.55 -10.69
N PHE A 32 -0.51 -6.69 -11.29
CA PHE A 32 -1.90 -6.53 -10.88
C PHE A 32 -2.78 -7.66 -11.44
N PRO A 33 -3.87 -8.03 -10.71
CA PRO A 33 -4.87 -8.94 -11.25
C PRO A 33 -5.43 -8.42 -12.58
N LYS A 34 -5.45 -9.27 -13.61
CA LYS A 34 -5.82 -8.89 -14.98
C LYS A 34 -7.32 -8.93 -15.26
N ASP A 35 -8.07 -9.59 -14.39
CA ASP A 35 -9.51 -9.74 -14.52
C ASP A 35 -10.19 -9.87 -13.16
N SER A 36 -11.53 -9.82 -13.16
CA SER A 36 -12.33 -9.89 -11.93
C SER A 36 -12.23 -11.21 -11.18
N ILE A 37 -11.92 -12.33 -11.87
CA ILE A 37 -11.77 -13.66 -11.25
C ILE A 37 -10.46 -13.70 -10.46
N ASN A 38 -9.37 -13.29 -11.09
CA ASN A 38 -8.06 -13.21 -10.44
C ASN A 38 -8.08 -12.21 -9.26
N LEU A 39 -8.76 -11.09 -9.41
CA LEU A 39 -8.92 -10.11 -8.35
C LEU A 39 -9.70 -10.67 -7.15
N LYS A 40 -10.82 -11.36 -7.39
CA LYS A 40 -11.58 -12.04 -6.33
C LYS A 40 -10.75 -13.13 -5.63
N GLY A 41 -9.97 -13.88 -6.40
CA GLY A 41 -9.03 -14.87 -5.87
C GLY A 41 -7.98 -14.23 -4.96
N TYR A 42 -7.35 -13.16 -5.40
CA TYR A 42 -6.36 -12.42 -4.61
C TYR A 42 -6.98 -11.82 -3.35
N TYR A 43 -8.16 -11.20 -3.42
CA TYR A 43 -8.87 -10.70 -2.26
C TYR A 43 -9.08 -11.79 -1.20
N ARG A 44 -9.64 -12.93 -1.59
CA ARG A 44 -9.93 -14.06 -0.67
C ARG A 44 -8.68 -14.66 -0.03
N THR A 45 -7.57 -14.67 -0.72
CA THR A 45 -6.33 -15.30 -0.23
C THR A 45 -5.38 -14.34 0.45
N SER A 46 -5.52 -13.04 0.19
CA SER A 46 -4.51 -12.05 0.57
C SER A 46 -5.05 -10.82 1.28
N LEU A 47 -6.24 -10.37 0.97
CA LEU A 47 -6.75 -9.10 1.53
C LEU A 47 -7.87 -9.27 2.55
N ILE A 48 -8.59 -10.41 2.54
CA ILE A 48 -9.75 -10.64 3.41
C ILE A 48 -9.43 -10.54 4.91
N ASN A 49 -8.18 -10.82 5.29
CA ASN A 49 -7.72 -10.74 6.67
C ASN A 49 -7.44 -9.29 7.13
N ILE A 50 -7.45 -8.35 6.20
CA ILE A 50 -7.46 -6.93 6.51
C ILE A 50 -8.92 -6.54 6.70
N GLU A 51 -9.40 -6.67 7.92
CA GLU A 51 -10.79 -6.36 8.26
C GLU A 51 -11.04 -4.85 8.14
N VAL A 52 -11.71 -4.44 7.07
CA VAL A 52 -12.16 -3.04 6.87
C VAL A 52 -13.68 -2.97 6.91
N LYS A 53 -14.21 -1.90 7.49
CA LYS A 53 -15.66 -1.72 7.68
C LYS A 53 -16.10 -0.40 7.08
N LYS A 54 -17.35 -0.37 6.59
CA LYS A 54 -18.00 0.85 6.09
C LYS A 54 -17.93 1.97 7.13
N GLY A 55 -17.53 3.16 6.70
CA GLY A 55 -17.43 4.35 7.54
C GLY A 55 -16.12 4.47 8.31
N GLU A 56 -15.24 3.46 8.31
CA GLU A 56 -13.93 3.57 8.94
C GLU A 56 -13.03 4.56 8.18
N LYS A 57 -12.30 5.37 8.95
CA LYS A 57 -11.20 6.19 8.46
C LYS A 57 -9.90 5.41 8.65
N ILE A 58 -9.24 5.09 7.56
CA ILE A 58 -8.05 4.24 7.56
C ILE A 58 -6.91 4.96 6.88
N ALA A 59 -5.76 5.07 7.56
CA ALA A 59 -4.52 5.49 6.91
C ALA A 59 -3.71 4.28 6.46
N SER A 60 -3.11 4.35 5.27
CA SER A 60 -2.16 3.35 4.78
C SER A 60 -0.79 3.99 4.63
N ILE A 61 0.21 3.49 5.37
CA ILE A 61 1.60 3.99 5.35
C ILE A 61 2.41 3.12 4.40
N GLY A 62 3.18 3.78 3.52
CA GLY A 62 3.86 3.13 2.41
C GLY A 62 2.87 2.58 1.39
N ALA A 63 1.82 3.35 1.09
CA ALA A 63 0.73 2.94 0.22
C ALA A 63 1.17 2.70 -1.24
N GLY A 64 2.35 3.17 -1.62
CA GLY A 64 2.80 3.14 -3.00
C GLY A 64 1.79 3.85 -3.91
N MET A 65 1.30 3.17 -4.93
CA MET A 65 0.28 3.73 -5.83
C MET A 65 -1.17 3.55 -5.32
N GLY A 66 -1.40 3.05 -4.10
CA GLY A 66 -2.74 2.83 -3.53
C GLY A 66 -3.48 1.60 -4.06
N ASN A 67 -2.76 0.65 -4.66
CA ASN A 67 -3.41 -0.50 -5.32
C ASN A 67 -4.14 -1.45 -4.36
N GLN A 68 -3.65 -1.63 -3.14
CA GLN A 68 -4.26 -2.53 -2.15
C GLN A 68 -5.54 -1.91 -1.55
N GLU A 69 -5.51 -0.61 -1.30
CA GLU A 69 -6.62 0.17 -0.76
C GLU A 69 -7.78 0.22 -1.75
N VAL A 70 -7.46 0.43 -3.04
CA VAL A 70 -8.45 0.34 -4.13
C VAL A 70 -9.05 -1.06 -4.21
N GLN A 71 -8.24 -2.13 -4.14
CA GLN A 71 -8.73 -3.51 -4.16
C GLN A 71 -9.59 -3.84 -2.93
N LEU A 72 -9.23 -3.38 -1.73
CA LEU A 72 -10.04 -3.52 -0.52
C LEU A 72 -11.40 -2.83 -0.69
N SER A 73 -11.43 -1.64 -1.30
CA SER A 73 -12.64 -0.85 -1.53
C SER A 73 -13.60 -1.43 -2.57
N ILE A 74 -13.11 -2.32 -3.46
CA ILE A 74 -13.95 -3.04 -4.41
C ILE A 74 -14.95 -3.96 -3.68
N PHE A 75 -14.51 -4.57 -2.60
CA PHE A 75 -15.28 -5.55 -1.83
C PHE A 75 -15.88 -4.97 -0.54
N ASN A 76 -15.46 -3.76 -0.15
CA ASN A 76 -15.89 -3.08 1.07
C ASN A 76 -16.17 -1.62 0.72
N GLU A 77 -17.45 -1.23 0.61
CA GLU A 77 -17.82 0.13 0.22
C GLU A 77 -17.81 1.12 1.40
N GLY A 78 -17.64 2.40 1.09
CA GLY A 78 -17.80 3.51 2.05
C GLY A 78 -16.67 3.64 3.07
N ILE A 79 -15.46 3.23 2.71
CA ILE A 79 -14.26 3.45 3.52
C ILE A 79 -13.68 4.81 3.15
N VAL A 80 -13.11 5.52 4.14
CA VAL A 80 -12.38 6.77 3.94
C VAL A 80 -10.89 6.51 4.12
N TRP A 81 -10.15 6.53 3.02
CA TRP A 81 -8.72 6.26 2.98
C TRP A 81 -7.90 7.54 3.01
N THR A 82 -6.80 7.50 3.77
CA THR A 82 -5.67 8.42 3.61
C THR A 82 -4.46 7.58 3.19
N LEU A 83 -4.06 7.73 1.95
CA LEU A 83 -2.87 7.08 1.38
C LEU A 83 -1.66 7.92 1.72
N GLN A 84 -0.69 7.34 2.41
CA GLN A 84 0.53 8.02 2.81
C GLN A 84 1.75 7.30 2.23
N ASP A 85 2.69 8.07 1.68
CA ASP A 85 4.00 7.59 1.26
C ASP A 85 5.04 8.71 1.42
N ILE A 86 6.33 8.37 1.37
CA ILE A 86 7.41 9.36 1.37
C ILE A 86 7.83 9.73 -0.05
N ASP A 87 7.51 8.90 -1.04
CA ASP A 87 7.87 9.08 -2.44
C ASP A 87 6.70 9.67 -3.27
N SER A 88 6.72 10.99 -3.46
CA SER A 88 5.73 11.69 -4.29
C SER A 88 5.80 11.34 -5.78
N THR A 89 6.87 10.69 -6.24
CA THR A 89 6.95 10.21 -7.63
C THR A 89 6.14 8.94 -7.84
N VAL A 90 5.94 8.16 -6.78
CA VAL A 90 5.13 6.93 -6.75
C VAL A 90 3.70 7.24 -6.34
N LEU A 91 3.50 7.94 -5.21
CA LEU A 91 2.17 8.32 -4.73
C LEU A 91 1.86 9.77 -5.08
N ASN A 92 1.05 9.96 -6.10
CA ASN A 92 0.49 11.26 -6.49
C ASN A 92 -0.86 11.06 -7.18
N GLN A 93 -1.62 12.14 -7.34
CA GLN A 93 -2.98 12.10 -7.87
C GLN A 93 -3.06 11.37 -9.22
N LYS A 94 -2.16 11.68 -10.15
CA LYS A 94 -2.15 11.07 -11.49
C LYS A 94 -1.91 9.56 -11.43
N GLN A 95 -0.92 9.12 -10.64
CA GLN A 95 -0.59 7.71 -10.50
C GLN A 95 -1.74 6.93 -9.84
N PHE A 96 -2.35 7.52 -8.82
CA PHE A 96 -3.48 6.93 -8.10
C PHE A 96 -4.72 6.81 -9.02
N GLU A 97 -5.06 7.85 -9.78
CA GLU A 97 -6.18 7.81 -10.73
C GLU A 97 -6.02 6.72 -11.78
N GLU A 98 -4.80 6.50 -12.28
CA GLU A 98 -4.53 5.39 -13.20
C GLU A 98 -4.83 4.03 -12.55
N VAL A 99 -4.47 3.82 -11.27
CA VAL A 99 -4.78 2.60 -10.52
C VAL A 99 -6.28 2.44 -10.32
N LEU A 100 -6.96 3.51 -9.89
CA LEU A 100 -8.40 3.51 -9.67
C LEU A 100 -9.15 3.12 -10.96
N HIS A 101 -8.86 3.78 -12.06
CA HIS A 101 -9.48 3.48 -13.35
C HIS A 101 -9.17 2.07 -13.86
N TYR A 102 -7.95 1.56 -13.61
CA TYR A 102 -7.60 0.19 -13.98
C TYR A 102 -8.54 -0.82 -13.30
N PHE A 103 -8.77 -0.70 -11.99
CA PHE A 103 -9.63 -1.62 -11.26
C PHE A 103 -11.12 -1.41 -11.55
N GLU A 104 -11.58 -0.18 -11.75
CA GLU A 104 -12.95 0.11 -12.20
C GLU A 104 -13.24 -0.53 -13.56
N ASN A 105 -12.28 -0.49 -14.49
CA ASN A 105 -12.38 -1.13 -15.79
C ASN A 105 -12.46 -2.67 -15.69
N ILE A 106 -11.67 -3.30 -14.81
CA ILE A 106 -11.74 -4.75 -14.56
C ILE A 106 -13.09 -5.14 -13.97
N MET A 107 -13.59 -4.34 -13.02
CA MET A 107 -14.83 -4.65 -12.30
C MET A 107 -16.08 -4.18 -13.02
N LYS A 108 -15.96 -3.34 -14.05
CA LYS A 108 -17.07 -2.70 -14.77
C LYS A 108 -18.01 -1.95 -13.81
N LYS A 109 -17.48 -1.37 -12.75
CA LYS A 109 -18.21 -0.58 -11.77
C LYS A 109 -17.31 0.47 -11.11
N SER A 110 -17.91 1.59 -10.68
CA SER A 110 -17.19 2.59 -9.88
C SER A 110 -16.92 2.07 -8.47
N ILE A 111 -15.79 2.47 -7.92
CA ILE A 111 -15.36 2.14 -6.56
C ILE A 111 -15.91 3.19 -5.61
N ARG A 112 -16.68 2.74 -4.60
CA ARG A 112 -17.37 3.59 -3.63
C ARG A 112 -16.55 3.72 -2.35
N ALA A 113 -15.50 4.54 -2.41
CA ALA A 113 -14.66 4.92 -1.28
C ALA A 113 -14.15 6.34 -1.50
N GLU A 114 -13.76 7.00 -0.43
CA GLU A 114 -13.09 8.30 -0.48
C GLU A 114 -11.58 8.07 -0.33
N PHE A 115 -10.78 8.85 -1.08
CA PHE A 115 -9.33 8.74 -1.05
C PHE A 115 -8.71 10.13 -0.92
N SER A 116 -7.73 10.24 -0.05
CA SER A 116 -6.86 11.42 0.07
C SER A 116 -5.40 10.98 0.06
N ILE A 117 -4.50 11.85 -0.38
CA ILE A 117 -3.07 11.58 -0.48
C ILE A 117 -2.33 12.50 0.49
N VAL A 118 -1.39 11.92 1.23
CA VAL A 118 -0.50 12.64 2.16
C VAL A 118 0.94 12.21 1.89
N ILE A 119 1.82 13.17 1.66
CA ILE A 119 3.26 12.90 1.53
C ILE A 119 3.94 13.20 2.86
N GLY A 120 4.60 12.19 3.41
CA GLY A 120 5.40 12.26 4.61
C GLY A 120 6.90 12.34 4.31
N ASN A 121 7.69 11.96 5.29
CA ASN A 121 9.12 11.76 5.15
C ASN A 121 9.57 10.64 6.10
N GLU A 122 10.86 10.32 6.14
CA GLU A 122 11.42 9.24 6.94
C GLU A 122 11.10 9.34 8.46
N LYS A 123 10.81 10.54 8.98
CA LYS A 123 10.58 10.81 10.41
C LYS A 123 9.14 11.18 10.74
N LYS A 124 8.32 11.49 9.74
CA LYS A 124 6.97 12.01 9.97
C LYS A 124 6.00 11.57 8.88
N THR A 125 4.88 11.00 9.28
CA THR A 125 3.82 10.57 8.37
C THR A 125 3.00 11.73 7.82
N ASN A 126 2.94 12.87 8.53
CA ASN A 126 2.05 14.01 8.28
C ASN A 126 0.54 13.65 8.37
N LEU A 127 0.20 12.53 9.00
CA LEU A 127 -1.18 12.14 9.26
C LEU A 127 -1.84 13.06 10.30
N GLN A 128 -3.13 13.27 10.16
CA GLN A 128 -3.94 14.05 11.10
C GLN A 128 -4.07 13.30 12.43
N GLU A 129 -3.94 14.02 13.55
CA GLU A 129 -4.07 13.51 14.90
C GLU A 129 -5.51 13.05 15.20
N ASP A 130 -5.64 12.01 16.07
CA ASP A 130 -6.91 11.47 16.61
C ASP A 130 -8.01 11.28 15.53
N THR A 131 -7.59 10.76 14.37
CA THR A 131 -8.46 10.73 13.18
C THR A 131 -8.80 9.32 12.73
N PHE A 132 -7.86 8.38 12.85
CA PHE A 132 -7.98 7.10 12.18
C PHE A 132 -8.45 5.99 13.12
N ASP A 133 -9.42 5.20 12.64
CA ASP A 133 -9.86 3.98 13.30
C ASP A 133 -8.81 2.87 13.15
N LYS A 134 -8.06 2.91 12.03
CA LYS A 134 -6.98 1.98 11.73
C LYS A 134 -5.83 2.66 10.98
N VAL A 135 -4.63 2.14 11.22
CA VAL A 135 -3.45 2.37 10.36
C VAL A 135 -3.03 1.03 9.78
N LEU A 136 -2.81 1.00 8.48
CA LEU A 136 -2.36 -0.16 7.71
C LEU A 136 -0.93 0.06 7.25
N ILE A 137 -0.06 -0.94 7.44
CA ILE A 137 1.34 -0.97 6.97
C ILE A 137 1.55 -2.32 6.28
N VAL A 138 1.63 -2.32 4.95
CA VAL A 138 1.70 -3.57 4.18
C VAL A 138 3.00 -3.65 3.41
N ASN A 139 3.84 -4.62 3.78
CA ASN A 139 5.15 -4.85 3.14
C ASN A 139 6.03 -3.59 3.09
N THR A 140 5.99 -2.80 4.14
CA THR A 140 6.69 -1.52 4.25
C THR A 140 7.44 -1.40 5.58
N TYR A 141 6.99 -2.11 6.62
CA TYR A 141 7.55 -1.94 7.96
C TYR A 141 9.06 -2.21 8.02
N HIS A 142 9.57 -3.17 7.26
CA HIS A 142 10.99 -3.49 7.18
C HIS A 142 11.83 -2.38 6.52
N GLU A 143 11.22 -1.53 5.70
CA GLU A 143 11.88 -0.40 5.01
C GLU A 143 11.94 0.87 5.90
N ILE A 144 11.14 0.92 6.98
CA ILE A 144 11.10 2.09 7.87
C ILE A 144 12.39 2.13 8.71
N THR A 145 13.23 3.12 8.46
CA THR A 145 14.50 3.33 9.18
C THR A 145 14.29 4.04 10.51
N GLU A 146 13.40 5.03 10.58
CA GLU A 146 13.10 5.85 11.76
C GLU A 146 11.84 5.35 12.49
N ARG A 147 11.80 4.03 12.79
CA ARG A 147 10.60 3.36 13.34
C ARG A 147 10.05 4.03 14.59
N ALA A 148 10.92 4.46 15.50
CA ALA A 148 10.49 5.16 16.72
C ALA A 148 9.65 6.41 16.41
N SER A 149 10.12 7.23 15.49
CA SER A 149 9.44 8.47 15.08
C SER A 149 8.12 8.17 14.37
N ILE A 150 8.13 7.20 13.45
CA ILE A 150 6.93 6.82 12.69
C ILE A 150 5.89 6.16 13.59
N LEU A 151 6.27 5.26 14.51
CA LEU A 151 5.33 4.62 15.43
C LEU A 151 4.73 5.60 16.44
N ALA A 152 5.51 6.58 16.93
CA ALA A 152 4.97 7.67 17.74
C ALA A 152 3.94 8.51 16.95
N ASP A 153 4.21 8.77 15.69
CA ASP A 153 3.30 9.53 14.81
C ASP A 153 2.03 8.72 14.49
N VAL A 154 2.16 7.40 14.29
CA VAL A 154 1.04 6.47 14.14
C VAL A 154 0.15 6.45 15.39
N HIS A 155 0.78 6.37 16.58
CA HIS A 155 0.06 6.39 17.85
C HIS A 155 -0.76 7.69 18.01
N ARG A 156 -0.16 8.84 17.68
CA ARG A 156 -0.83 10.15 17.70
C ARG A 156 -1.99 10.25 16.70
N ALA A 157 -1.85 9.63 15.51
CA ALA A 157 -2.85 9.68 14.45
C ALA A 157 -4.07 8.78 14.71
N LEU A 158 -3.90 7.73 15.50
CA LEU A 158 -4.98 6.81 15.86
C LEU A 158 -5.94 7.44 16.86
N LYS A 159 -7.22 7.13 16.71
CA LYS A 159 -8.24 7.34 17.75
C LYS A 159 -7.95 6.44 18.95
N LYS A 160 -8.55 6.78 20.09
CA LYS A 160 -8.54 5.90 21.27
C LYS A 160 -9.01 4.48 20.90
N ASN A 161 -8.23 3.47 21.26
CA ASN A 161 -8.44 2.06 20.91
C ASN A 161 -8.35 1.79 19.40
N GLY A 162 -7.78 2.71 18.63
CA GLY A 162 -7.48 2.51 17.21
C GLY A 162 -6.49 1.37 17.00
N LYS A 163 -6.52 0.77 15.82
CA LYS A 163 -5.72 -0.44 15.53
C LYS A 163 -4.65 -0.17 14.48
N VAL A 164 -3.51 -0.84 14.66
CA VAL A 164 -2.50 -0.97 13.61
C VAL A 164 -2.55 -2.39 13.06
N ILE A 165 -2.61 -2.52 11.75
CA ILE A 165 -2.49 -3.80 11.04
C ILE A 165 -1.20 -3.75 10.24
N ILE A 166 -0.24 -4.62 10.60
CA ILE A 166 1.03 -4.75 9.88
C ILE A 166 1.02 -6.09 9.15
N VAL A 167 1.21 -6.04 7.84
CA VAL A 167 1.32 -7.24 7.00
C VAL A 167 2.75 -7.37 6.54
N GLU A 168 3.45 -8.39 7.10
CA GLU A 168 4.89 -8.50 6.90
C GLU A 168 5.36 -9.95 6.79
N SER A 169 6.51 -10.14 6.16
CA SER A 169 7.19 -11.43 6.01
C SER A 169 8.36 -11.52 6.98
N MET A 170 8.20 -12.33 8.03
CA MET A 170 9.21 -12.49 9.07
C MET A 170 10.32 -13.48 8.71
N ALA A 171 11.50 -13.29 9.29
CA ALA A 171 12.65 -14.18 9.14
C ALA A 171 12.38 -15.52 9.80
N LYS A 172 12.79 -16.62 9.14
CA LYS A 172 12.83 -17.97 9.70
C LYS A 172 14.22 -18.31 10.26
N LYS A 173 15.25 -17.68 9.73
CA LYS A 173 16.65 -17.82 10.15
C LYS A 173 17.41 -16.51 9.96
N LYS A 174 18.55 -16.39 10.62
CA LYS A 174 19.44 -15.24 10.46
C LYS A 174 19.87 -15.08 8.99
N GLY A 175 19.77 -13.84 8.47
CA GLY A 175 20.15 -13.50 7.11
C GLY A 175 19.06 -13.75 6.06
N ASP A 176 17.82 -14.10 6.46
CA ASP A 176 16.71 -14.15 5.51
C ASP A 176 16.45 -12.77 4.93
N LEU A 177 16.30 -12.70 3.61
CA LEU A 177 16.08 -11.48 2.85
C LEU A 177 14.65 -11.43 2.29
N HIS A 178 14.12 -10.22 2.15
CA HIS A 178 12.92 -9.97 1.36
C HIS A 178 13.20 -10.25 -0.11
N TRP A 179 12.24 -10.85 -0.78
CA TRP A 179 12.43 -11.28 -2.17
C TRP A 179 12.56 -10.08 -3.14
N GLY A 180 11.88 -8.96 -2.88
CA GLY A 180 11.83 -7.80 -3.78
C GLY A 180 12.99 -6.82 -3.58
N CYS A 181 13.11 -6.27 -2.36
CA CYS A 181 14.10 -5.24 -2.00
C CYS A 181 15.46 -5.80 -1.57
N HIS A 182 15.54 -7.11 -1.24
CA HIS A 182 16.70 -7.76 -0.65
C HIS A 182 17.13 -7.24 0.73
N ASP A 183 16.24 -6.53 1.43
CA ASP A 183 16.47 -6.11 2.80
C ASP A 183 16.33 -7.28 3.77
N LEU A 184 16.99 -7.18 4.92
CA LEU A 184 16.91 -8.17 5.97
C LEU A 184 15.49 -8.23 6.55
N LYS A 185 14.95 -9.45 6.65
CA LYS A 185 13.70 -9.68 7.37
C LYS A 185 13.91 -9.55 8.86
N LEU A 186 12.89 -9.02 9.54
CA LEU A 186 12.83 -8.96 10.99
C LEU A 186 12.52 -10.32 11.59
N PHE A 187 13.08 -10.60 12.77
CA PHE A 187 12.58 -11.70 13.59
C PHE A 187 11.27 -11.29 14.28
N GLU A 188 10.30 -12.20 14.27
CA GLU A 188 8.98 -11.95 14.85
C GLU A 188 9.06 -11.55 16.34
N THR A 189 9.95 -12.19 17.11
CA THR A 189 10.15 -11.87 18.53
C THR A 189 10.62 -10.44 18.76
N ASP A 190 11.55 -9.96 17.94
CA ASP A 190 12.10 -8.61 18.06
C ASP A 190 11.08 -7.57 17.62
N PHE A 191 10.35 -7.86 16.53
CA PHE A 191 9.26 -7.03 16.04
C PHE A 191 8.13 -6.88 17.10
N LEU A 192 7.67 -7.95 17.71
CA LEU A 192 6.62 -7.89 18.74
C LEU A 192 7.07 -7.07 19.95
N LYS A 193 8.32 -7.27 20.39
CA LYS A 193 8.91 -6.51 21.49
C LYS A 193 9.07 -5.02 21.15
N GLU A 194 9.49 -4.71 19.91
CA GLU A 194 9.57 -3.35 19.41
C GLU A 194 8.20 -2.66 19.48
N MET A 195 7.14 -3.29 18.98
CA MET A 195 5.77 -2.74 19.01
C MET A 195 5.29 -2.48 20.44
N GLU A 196 5.56 -3.40 21.37
CA GLU A 196 5.23 -3.22 22.80
C GLU A 196 5.96 -2.00 23.40
N THR A 197 7.22 -1.79 23.05
CA THR A 197 8.02 -0.63 23.51
C THR A 197 7.40 0.71 23.08
N PHE A 198 6.66 0.73 21.97
CA PHE A 198 5.96 1.90 21.45
C PHE A 198 4.46 1.96 21.83
N ASN A 199 4.06 1.27 22.91
CA ASN A 199 2.69 1.27 23.43
C ASN A 199 1.65 0.69 22.47
N PHE A 200 2.04 -0.33 21.69
CA PHE A 200 1.13 -1.12 20.87
C PHE A 200 0.94 -2.51 21.46
N LYS A 201 -0.25 -2.78 21.98
CA LYS A 201 -0.62 -4.08 22.53
C LYS A 201 -0.93 -5.07 21.41
N PHE A 202 -0.21 -6.17 21.36
CA PHE A 202 -0.48 -7.25 20.41
C PHE A 202 -1.84 -7.89 20.69
N LEU A 203 -2.68 -8.00 19.66
CA LEU A 203 -4.01 -8.62 19.74
C LEU A 203 -4.03 -10.01 19.12
N ASN A 204 -3.64 -10.12 17.85
CA ASN A 204 -3.64 -11.38 17.13
C ASN A 204 -2.67 -11.41 15.95
N LYS A 205 -2.44 -12.63 15.45
CA LYS A 205 -1.71 -12.92 14.22
C LYS A 205 -2.50 -13.89 13.35
N ILE A 206 -2.63 -13.60 12.08
CA ILE A 206 -3.21 -14.48 11.07
C ILE A 206 -2.14 -14.79 10.02
N ASN A 207 -1.82 -16.05 9.81
CA ASN A 207 -0.91 -16.47 8.75
C ASN A 207 -1.66 -16.52 7.42
N ARG A 208 -1.09 -15.94 6.36
CA ARG A 208 -1.71 -15.91 5.04
C ARG A 208 -1.95 -17.32 4.47
N ASN A 209 -1.00 -18.23 4.69
CA ASN A 209 -1.13 -19.65 4.38
C ASN A 209 -0.09 -20.46 5.15
N LYS A 210 -0.22 -21.80 5.15
CA LYS A 210 0.65 -22.71 5.93
C LYS A 210 2.14 -22.70 5.50
N SER A 211 2.45 -22.31 4.28
CA SER A 211 3.81 -22.33 3.72
C SER A 211 4.47 -20.95 3.67
N ASN A 212 3.70 -19.89 3.89
CA ASN A 212 4.16 -18.53 3.67
C ASN A 212 4.59 -17.88 4.98
N SER A 213 5.69 -17.14 4.93
CA SER A 213 6.15 -16.29 6.04
C SER A 213 5.33 -15.01 6.23
N TRP A 214 4.43 -14.70 5.29
CA TRP A 214 3.56 -13.54 5.36
C TRP A 214 2.48 -13.72 6.42
N SER A 215 2.37 -12.73 7.31
CA SER A 215 1.40 -12.72 8.40
C SER A 215 0.81 -11.33 8.57
N TYR A 216 -0.42 -11.31 9.07
CA TYR A 216 -1.14 -10.11 9.46
C TYR A 216 -1.06 -10.01 10.99
N TYR A 217 -0.46 -8.95 11.47
CA TYR A 217 -0.32 -8.65 12.89
C TYR A 217 -1.24 -7.50 13.23
N THR A 218 -2.11 -7.70 14.19
CA THR A 218 -3.02 -6.65 14.67
C THR A 218 -2.61 -6.21 16.06
N PHE A 219 -2.48 -4.92 16.23
CA PHE A 219 -2.17 -4.26 17.51
C PHE A 219 -3.23 -3.22 17.83
N GLU A 220 -3.37 -2.92 19.11
CA GLU A 220 -4.19 -1.83 19.64
C GLU A 220 -3.27 -0.76 20.25
N SER A 221 -3.55 0.49 19.98
CA SER A 221 -2.89 1.64 20.62
C SER A 221 -3.37 1.77 22.07
N ILE A 222 -2.47 1.75 23.07
CA ILE A 222 -2.75 1.82 24.51
C ILE A 222 -2.18 3.09 25.13
#